data_52fde07ffc49a72f8894b849594f6591
#
_entry.id   52fde07ffc49a72f8894b849594f6591
#
_cell.length_a   1.000
_cell.length_b   1.000
_cell.length_c   1.000
_cell.angle_alpha   90.00
_cell.angle_beta   90.00
_cell.angle_gamma   90.00
#
_symmetry.space_group_name_H-M   'P 1'
#
loop_
_entity.id
_entity.type
_entity.pdbx_description
1 polymer ?
#
loop_
_entity_poly.entity_id
_entity_poly.type
_entity_poly.pdbx_seq_one_letter_code
_entity_poly.pdbx_strand_id
1 'polypeptide(L)'
;DTPLSITAVDASLLESRNQTDLAQIAAQAPNVTLNAMGGAYGSSLGAAIRGIGQFDFNPAYEPGVGMYIDDVYYATLTGGIFDLLDLERVEVLRGPQGTLTGRNSIGGAIKLYSKKPSSEGGGSVDAVYGSRKRTDVRASANFTLAEGLYGRVSGVLKRQDGYVSQMD
;
A
#
# COMPACT_ATOMS: atom_id res chain seq x y z
N ASP A 1 -13.29 -26.68 -2.57
CA ASP A 1 -13.37 -25.22 -2.73
C ASP A 1 -13.46 -24.57 -1.37
N THR A 2 -12.38 -23.96 -0.91
CA THR A 2 -12.39 -23.17 0.33
C THR A 2 -12.92 -21.77 -0.04
N PRO A 3 -14.03 -21.30 0.54
CA PRO A 3 -14.56 -19.99 0.23
C PRO A 3 -13.60 -18.91 0.77
N LEU A 4 -12.80 -18.34 -0.10
CA LEU A 4 -11.93 -17.22 0.21
C LEU A 4 -12.75 -15.93 0.15
N SER A 5 -12.70 -15.15 1.23
CA SER A 5 -13.30 -13.84 1.27
C SER A 5 -12.26 -12.81 0.81
N ILE A 6 -12.33 -12.42 -0.45
CA ILE A 6 -11.39 -11.47 -1.07
C ILE A 6 -12.12 -10.16 -1.35
N THR A 7 -11.50 -9.05 -1.01
CA THR A 7 -11.87 -7.72 -1.48
C THR A 7 -10.74 -7.24 -2.39
N ALA A 8 -11.04 -7.06 -3.66
CA ALA A 8 -10.11 -6.50 -4.63
C ALA A 8 -10.51 -5.05 -4.95
N VAL A 9 -9.52 -4.16 -4.98
CA VAL A 9 -9.68 -2.75 -5.32
C VAL A 9 -8.71 -2.47 -6.46
N ASP A 10 -9.24 -2.12 -7.61
CA ASP A 10 -8.44 -1.81 -8.80
C ASP A 10 -7.98 -0.35 -8.83
N ALA A 11 -7.06 -0.05 -9.74
CA ALA A 11 -6.50 1.29 -9.91
C ALA A 11 -7.57 2.34 -10.19
N SER A 12 -8.58 2.03 -10.99
CA SER A 12 -9.65 2.97 -11.37
C SER A 12 -10.48 3.38 -10.16
N LEU A 13 -10.75 2.45 -9.26
CA LEU A 13 -11.48 2.73 -8.03
C LEU A 13 -10.62 3.53 -7.04
N LEU A 14 -9.32 3.24 -6.95
CA LEU A 14 -8.38 4.02 -6.13
C LEU A 14 -8.32 5.47 -6.60
N GLU A 15 -8.18 5.68 -7.90
CA GLU A 15 -8.12 7.01 -8.52
C GLU A 15 -9.44 7.77 -8.35
N SER A 16 -10.58 7.14 -8.63
CA SER A 16 -11.90 7.79 -8.51
C SER A 16 -12.24 8.23 -7.08
N ARG A 17 -11.70 7.55 -6.09
CA ARG A 17 -11.87 7.87 -4.66
C ARG A 17 -10.74 8.70 -4.09
N ASN A 18 -9.78 9.10 -4.91
CA ASN A 18 -8.57 9.82 -4.49
C ASN A 18 -7.86 9.15 -3.29
N GLN A 19 -7.81 7.81 -3.30
CA GLN A 19 -7.16 7.04 -2.26
C GLN A 19 -5.66 6.95 -2.56
N THR A 20 -4.87 7.45 -1.64
CA THR A 20 -3.43 7.67 -1.85
C THR A 20 -2.54 6.87 -0.93
N ASP A 21 -3.12 6.19 0.05
CA ASP A 21 -2.39 5.34 0.98
C ASP A 21 -3.19 4.08 1.34
N LEU A 22 -2.48 3.09 1.86
CA LEU A 22 -3.05 1.78 2.17
C LEU A 22 -4.10 1.83 3.30
N ALA A 23 -3.98 2.75 4.25
CA ALA A 23 -4.93 2.86 5.36
C ALA A 23 -6.35 3.21 4.88
N GLN A 24 -6.46 3.95 3.77
CA GLN A 24 -7.77 4.33 3.19
C GLN A 24 -8.53 3.14 2.59
N ILE A 25 -7.84 2.05 2.24
CA ILE A 25 -8.46 0.83 1.69
C ILE A 25 -9.29 0.09 2.73
N ALA A 26 -8.96 0.21 4.02
CA ALA A 26 -9.71 -0.41 5.09
C ALA A 26 -11.20 -0.07 5.04
N ALA A 27 -11.56 1.15 4.64
CA ALA A 27 -12.95 1.60 4.51
C ALA A 27 -13.76 0.78 3.48
N GLN A 28 -13.11 0.05 2.60
CA GLN A 28 -13.76 -0.76 1.55
C GLN A 28 -13.85 -2.25 1.89
N ALA A 29 -13.10 -2.70 2.90
CA ALA A 29 -13.04 -4.10 3.29
C ALA A 29 -13.65 -4.29 4.70
N PRO A 30 -14.79 -4.99 4.84
CA PRO A 30 -15.41 -5.18 6.14
C PRO A 30 -14.51 -6.03 7.06
N ASN A 31 -14.49 -5.66 8.35
CA ASN A 31 -13.65 -6.29 9.38
C ASN A 31 -12.14 -6.18 9.11
N VAL A 32 -11.71 -5.13 8.42
CA VAL A 32 -10.31 -4.80 8.18
C VAL A 32 -10.04 -3.45 8.84
N THR A 33 -8.99 -3.39 9.63
CA THR A 33 -8.49 -2.16 10.25
C THR A 33 -7.06 -1.95 9.78
N LEU A 34 -6.81 -0.82 9.13
CA LEU A 34 -5.50 -0.37 8.69
C LEU A 34 -5.28 1.04 9.21
N ASN A 35 -4.36 1.19 10.13
CA ASN A 35 -4.09 2.48 10.75
C ASN A 35 -2.65 2.89 10.54
N ALA A 36 -2.44 4.16 10.19
CA ALA A 36 -1.13 4.77 10.29
C ALA A 36 -0.73 4.86 11.75
N MET A 37 0.41 4.29 12.10
CA MET A 37 0.96 4.34 13.44
C MET A 37 2.11 5.34 13.48
N GLY A 38 2.07 6.25 14.45
CA GLY A 38 3.21 7.11 14.76
C GLY A 38 4.26 6.27 15.47
N GLY A 39 5.48 6.23 14.93
CA GLY A 39 6.58 5.51 15.54
C GLY A 39 7.90 6.24 15.35
N ALA A 40 8.86 5.95 16.22
CA ALA A 40 10.21 6.51 16.17
C ALA A 40 10.98 6.11 14.90
N TYR A 41 10.48 5.13 14.16
CA TYR A 41 11.15 4.53 12.99
C TYR A 41 10.46 4.85 11.65
N GLY A 42 9.68 5.93 11.60
CA GLY A 42 8.98 6.36 10.38
C GLY A 42 7.51 5.91 10.33
N SER A 43 6.94 5.95 9.13
CA SER A 43 5.54 5.57 8.92
C SER A 43 5.39 4.05 9.04
N SER A 44 4.59 3.62 10.01
CA SER A 44 4.29 2.21 10.26
C SER A 44 2.81 1.95 10.07
N LEU A 45 2.47 0.76 9.61
CA LEU A 45 1.10 0.31 9.43
C LEU A 45 0.71 -0.66 10.54
N GLY A 46 -0.33 -0.32 11.29
CA GLY A 46 -1.06 -1.28 12.12
C GLY A 46 -2.14 -1.95 11.29
N ALA A 47 -2.10 -3.26 11.20
CA ALA A 47 -3.06 -4.03 10.42
C ALA A 47 -3.75 -5.09 11.28
N ALA A 48 -5.09 -5.16 11.19
CA ALA A 48 -5.88 -6.23 11.78
C ALA A 48 -7.00 -6.66 10.83
N ILE A 49 -7.20 -7.95 10.70
CA ILE A 49 -8.29 -8.55 9.92
C ILE A 49 -9.07 -9.49 10.84
N ARG A 50 -10.38 -9.27 10.97
CA ARG A 50 -11.28 -10.02 11.87
C ARG A 50 -10.79 -10.04 13.33
N GLY A 51 -10.18 -8.93 13.79
CA GLY A 51 -9.63 -8.81 15.13
C GLY A 51 -8.26 -9.44 15.35
N ILE A 52 -7.70 -10.11 14.35
CA ILE A 52 -6.35 -10.68 14.40
C ILE A 52 -5.40 -9.71 13.73
N GLY A 53 -4.43 -9.19 14.47
CA GLY A 53 -3.49 -8.22 13.93
C GLY A 53 -2.45 -7.79 14.93
N GLN A 54 -1.63 -6.84 14.52
CA GLN A 54 -0.60 -6.24 15.33
C GLN A 54 -0.63 -4.73 15.14
N PHE A 55 -0.60 -4.01 16.26
CA PHE A 55 -0.51 -2.55 16.32
C PHE A 55 0.80 -2.09 16.99
N ASP A 56 1.73 -3.01 17.23
CA ASP A 56 3.07 -2.72 17.71
C ASP A 56 4.06 -2.88 16.55
N PHE A 57 4.82 -1.83 16.29
CA PHE A 57 5.80 -1.79 15.21
C PHE A 57 7.14 -2.43 15.57
N ASN A 58 7.26 -3.03 16.76
CA ASN A 58 8.48 -3.69 17.20
C ASN A 58 8.87 -4.81 16.21
N PRO A 59 10.04 -4.73 15.56
CA PRO A 59 10.47 -5.72 14.56
C PRO A 59 10.74 -7.11 15.11
N ALA A 60 10.75 -7.27 16.43
CA ALA A 60 10.86 -8.57 17.08
C ALA A 60 9.55 -9.38 17.06
N TYR A 61 8.43 -8.73 16.75
CA TYR A 61 7.13 -9.40 16.66
C TYR A 61 6.76 -9.67 15.21
N GLU A 62 6.23 -10.85 14.96
CA GLU A 62 5.70 -11.22 13.66
C GLU A 62 4.24 -10.76 13.51
N PRO A 63 3.88 -10.07 12.40
CA PRO A 63 2.51 -9.61 12.20
C PRO A 63 1.54 -10.78 11.97
N GLY A 64 0.32 -10.65 12.49
CA GLY A 64 -0.75 -11.62 12.24
C GLY A 64 -1.42 -11.47 10.87
N VAL A 65 -1.11 -10.38 10.16
CA VAL A 65 -1.58 -10.08 8.79
C VAL A 65 -0.36 -10.00 7.88
N GLY A 66 -0.30 -10.87 6.88
CA GLY A 66 0.79 -10.88 5.89
C GLY A 66 0.67 -9.71 4.91
N MET A 67 1.79 -9.10 4.57
CA MET A 67 1.86 -8.07 3.53
C MET A 67 2.75 -8.55 2.39
N TYR A 68 2.29 -8.35 1.16
CA TYR A 68 2.98 -8.80 -0.04
C TYR A 68 2.98 -7.68 -1.09
N ILE A 69 4.12 -7.51 -1.76
CA ILE A 69 4.26 -6.62 -2.91
C ILE A 69 4.73 -7.48 -4.07
N ASP A 70 3.92 -7.58 -5.12
CA ASP A 70 4.17 -8.44 -6.28
C ASP A 70 4.52 -9.89 -5.87
N ASP A 71 3.73 -10.42 -4.92
CA ASP A 71 3.90 -11.73 -4.28
C ASP A 71 5.17 -11.92 -3.42
N VAL A 72 5.98 -10.88 -3.25
CA VAL A 72 7.11 -10.89 -2.32
C VAL A 72 6.64 -10.50 -0.92
N TYR A 73 6.94 -11.34 0.08
CA TYR A 73 6.57 -11.10 1.47
C TYR A 73 7.34 -9.91 2.07
N TYR A 74 6.59 -8.98 2.63
CA TYR A 74 7.12 -7.83 3.35
C TYR A 74 7.04 -8.06 4.86
N ALA A 75 8.18 -8.30 5.50
CA ALA A 75 8.26 -8.87 6.85
C ALA A 75 8.00 -7.87 7.99
N THR A 76 7.97 -6.58 7.71
CA THR A 76 7.89 -5.56 8.78
C THR A 76 6.72 -4.62 8.60
N LEU A 77 6.20 -4.08 9.70
CA LEU A 77 5.18 -3.02 9.67
C LEU A 77 5.78 -1.62 9.45
N THR A 78 7.08 -1.48 9.68
CA THR A 78 7.81 -0.21 9.48
C THR A 78 7.90 0.10 8.00
N GLY A 79 7.49 1.29 7.59
CA GLY A 79 7.37 1.64 6.17
C GLY A 79 6.16 1.02 5.48
N GLY A 80 5.30 0.30 6.20
CA GLY A 80 4.14 -0.41 5.64
C GLY A 80 2.99 0.49 5.16
N ILE A 81 3.04 1.80 5.44
CA ILE A 81 2.15 2.76 4.80
C ILE A 81 2.73 3.07 3.43
N PHE A 82 2.40 2.22 2.49
CA PHE A 82 2.77 2.44 1.11
C PHE A 82 1.90 3.54 0.50
N ASP A 83 2.54 4.45 -0.20
CA ASP A 83 1.85 5.23 -1.20
C ASP A 83 1.31 4.30 -2.28
N LEU A 84 0.02 4.38 -2.55
CA LEU A 84 -0.63 3.62 -3.61
C LEU A 84 -0.23 4.21 -4.97
N LEU A 85 1.10 4.29 -5.18
CA LEU A 85 1.67 4.79 -6.40
C LEU A 85 1.76 3.66 -7.41
N ASP A 86 1.17 3.90 -8.57
CA ASP A 86 1.37 3.04 -9.74
C ASP A 86 0.97 1.57 -9.53
N LEU A 87 -0.08 1.35 -8.72
CA LEU A 87 -0.64 0.03 -8.50
C LEU A 87 -1.65 -0.32 -9.60
N GLU A 88 -1.69 -1.58 -9.95
CA GLU A 88 -2.74 -2.19 -10.77
C GLU A 88 -3.96 -2.50 -9.91
N ARG A 89 -3.73 -3.11 -8.73
CA ARG A 89 -4.76 -3.48 -7.78
C ARG A 89 -4.20 -3.74 -6.38
N VAL A 90 -5.10 -3.74 -5.41
CA VAL A 90 -4.87 -4.21 -4.05
C VAL A 90 -5.87 -5.31 -3.73
N GLU A 91 -5.41 -6.38 -3.15
CA GLU A 91 -6.25 -7.50 -2.70
C GLU A 91 -6.15 -7.67 -1.19
N VAL A 92 -7.29 -7.71 -0.52
CA VAL A 92 -7.39 -8.01 0.91
C VAL A 92 -8.04 -9.38 1.08
N LEU A 93 -7.25 -10.36 1.49
CA LEU A 93 -7.66 -11.73 1.74
C LEU A 93 -7.98 -11.87 3.23
N ARG A 94 -9.21 -12.23 3.57
CA ARG A 94 -9.68 -12.29 4.95
C ARG A 94 -9.79 -13.73 5.45
N GLY A 95 -9.13 -14.01 6.53
CA GLY A 95 -9.04 -15.32 7.16
C GLY A 95 -7.70 -16.01 6.89
N PRO A 96 -7.45 -17.18 7.49
CA PRO A 96 -6.15 -17.84 7.41
C PRO A 96 -5.74 -18.16 5.97
N GLN A 97 -4.56 -17.71 5.59
CA GLN A 97 -4.00 -17.85 4.25
C GLN A 97 -2.68 -18.66 4.25
N GLY A 98 -2.32 -19.28 5.37
CA GLY A 98 -1.03 -19.93 5.56
C GLY A 98 -0.67 -21.00 4.51
N THR A 99 -1.66 -21.68 3.92
CA THR A 99 -1.44 -22.67 2.86
C THR A 99 -1.05 -22.06 1.52
N LEU A 100 -1.46 -20.81 1.25
CA LEU A 100 -1.21 -20.11 -0.01
C LEU A 100 -0.08 -19.10 0.10
N THR A 101 0.00 -18.42 1.24
CA THR A 101 0.89 -17.28 1.42
C THR A 101 2.01 -17.54 2.43
N GLY A 102 2.00 -18.69 3.10
CA GLY A 102 3.01 -19.04 4.09
C GLY A 102 2.71 -18.43 5.48
N ARG A 103 3.78 -18.10 6.21
CA ARG A 103 3.70 -17.62 7.58
C ARG A 103 3.07 -16.22 7.71
N ASN A 104 2.70 -15.86 8.94
CA ASN A 104 2.24 -14.51 9.31
C ASN A 104 0.94 -14.07 8.61
N SER A 105 0.06 -15.01 8.31
CA SER A 105 -1.21 -14.76 7.62
C SER A 105 -2.40 -15.44 8.31
N ILE A 106 -2.39 -15.47 9.65
CA ILE A 106 -3.45 -16.07 10.47
C ILE A 106 -4.75 -15.25 10.35
N GLY A 107 -4.65 -13.92 10.40
CA GLY A 107 -5.79 -13.01 10.22
C GLY A 107 -6.16 -12.83 8.76
N GLY A 108 -5.18 -12.92 7.88
CA GLY A 108 -5.33 -12.68 6.45
C GLY A 108 -4.07 -12.15 5.81
N ALA A 109 -4.21 -11.66 4.59
CA ALA A 109 -3.11 -11.08 3.82
C ALA A 109 -3.56 -9.85 3.03
N ILE A 110 -2.65 -8.91 2.85
CA ILE A 110 -2.81 -7.75 1.97
C ILE A 110 -1.78 -7.89 0.86
N LYS A 111 -2.25 -7.88 -0.38
CA LYS A 111 -1.40 -7.99 -1.56
C LYS A 111 -1.51 -6.74 -2.42
N LEU A 112 -0.37 -6.17 -2.73
CA LEU A 112 -0.21 -5.01 -3.61
C LEU A 112 0.40 -5.49 -4.92
N TYR A 113 -0.23 -5.13 -6.03
CA TYR A 113 0.26 -5.47 -7.36
C TYR A 113 0.60 -4.22 -8.14
N SER A 114 1.84 -4.09 -8.55
CA SER A 114 2.33 -2.97 -9.35
C SER A 114 1.85 -3.05 -10.80
N LYS A 115 1.61 -1.91 -11.43
CA LYS A 115 1.38 -1.84 -12.89
C LYS A 115 2.60 -2.36 -13.62
N LYS A 116 2.40 -3.35 -14.47
CA LYS A 116 3.47 -3.94 -15.26
C LYS A 116 3.87 -3.05 -16.43
N PRO A 117 5.14 -3.08 -16.84
CA PRO A 117 5.57 -2.48 -18.10
C PRO A 117 4.78 -3.05 -19.28
N SER A 118 4.44 -2.21 -20.25
CA SER A 118 3.72 -2.61 -21.46
C SER A 118 4.39 -2.05 -22.72
N SER A 119 4.00 -2.56 -23.88
CA SER A 119 4.43 -2.04 -25.17
C SER A 119 3.90 -0.64 -25.49
N GLU A 120 2.84 -0.22 -24.79
CA GLU A 120 2.28 1.11 -24.93
C GLU A 120 3.16 2.10 -24.16
N GLY A 121 3.82 2.99 -24.87
CA GLY A 121 4.54 4.09 -24.25
C GLY A 121 3.55 5.07 -23.61
N GLY A 122 4.02 5.84 -22.63
CA GLY A 122 3.21 6.86 -21.99
C GLY A 122 3.60 7.08 -20.54
N GLY A 123 2.92 8.04 -19.91
CA GLY A 123 3.17 8.37 -18.53
C GLY A 123 2.09 9.27 -17.98
N SER A 124 2.12 9.46 -16.66
CA SER A 124 1.24 10.40 -15.96
C SER A 124 2.06 11.25 -15.01
N VAL A 125 1.59 12.48 -14.80
CA VAL A 125 2.11 13.36 -13.76
C VAL A 125 0.91 13.96 -13.05
N ASP A 126 0.85 13.74 -11.74
CA ASP A 126 -0.19 14.28 -10.88
C ASP A 126 0.44 15.20 -9.85
N ALA A 127 -0.14 16.38 -9.66
CA ALA A 127 0.29 17.34 -8.67
C ALA A 127 -0.88 17.76 -7.78
N VAL A 128 -0.67 17.70 -6.48
CA VAL A 128 -1.66 18.14 -5.48
C VAL A 128 -1.04 19.22 -4.63
N TYR A 129 -1.75 20.35 -4.52
CA TYR A 129 -1.41 21.43 -3.61
C TYR A 129 -2.50 21.63 -2.57
N GLY A 130 -2.13 21.84 -1.32
CA GLY A 130 -3.08 21.91 -0.22
C GLY A 130 -2.62 22.81 0.94
N SER A 131 -3.41 22.79 2.01
CA SER A 131 -3.12 23.53 3.24
C SER A 131 -1.77 23.14 3.86
N ARG A 132 -1.17 24.03 4.65
CA ARG A 132 0.16 23.85 5.25
C ARG A 132 1.27 23.58 4.22
N LYS A 133 1.19 24.26 3.08
CA LYS A 133 2.13 24.13 1.96
C LYS A 133 2.31 22.67 1.50
N ARG A 134 1.26 21.86 1.67
CA ARG A 134 1.28 20.49 1.15
C ARG A 134 1.49 20.52 -0.36
N THR A 135 2.51 19.82 -0.80
CA THR A 135 2.83 19.64 -2.22
C THR A 135 3.16 18.17 -2.43
N ASP A 136 2.30 17.48 -3.15
CA ASP A 136 2.52 16.09 -3.54
C ASP A 136 2.65 16.06 -5.06
N VAL A 137 3.73 15.47 -5.55
CA VAL A 137 3.96 15.23 -6.98
C VAL A 137 4.18 13.75 -7.19
N ARG A 138 3.41 13.16 -8.09
CA ARG A 138 3.54 11.78 -8.51
C ARG A 138 3.82 11.75 -10.00
N ALA A 139 4.72 10.90 -10.41
CA ALA A 139 5.01 10.70 -11.83
C ALA A 139 5.25 9.23 -12.12
N SER A 140 4.78 8.79 -13.28
CA SER A 140 5.12 7.48 -13.82
C SER A 140 5.39 7.57 -15.31
N ALA A 141 6.28 6.72 -15.81
CA ALA A 141 6.57 6.62 -17.23
C ALA A 141 6.78 5.16 -17.63
N ASN A 142 6.18 4.79 -18.74
CA ASN A 142 6.33 3.49 -19.38
C ASN A 142 7.05 3.67 -20.72
N PHE A 143 8.07 2.89 -20.98
CA PHE A 143 8.91 3.04 -22.16
C PHE A 143 9.36 1.70 -22.72
N THR A 144 9.59 1.66 -24.01
CA THR A 144 10.15 0.52 -24.73
C THR A 144 11.64 0.68 -24.86
N LEU A 145 12.40 -0.29 -24.36
CA LEU A 145 13.87 -0.33 -24.44
C LEU A 145 14.33 -1.04 -25.71
N ALA A 146 13.64 -2.12 -26.07
CA ALA A 146 13.88 -2.89 -27.30
C ALA A 146 12.60 -3.67 -27.64
N GLU A 147 12.55 -4.32 -28.78
CA GLU A 147 11.45 -5.22 -29.13
C GLU A 147 11.32 -6.33 -28.07
N GLY A 148 10.15 -6.39 -27.45
CA GLY A 148 9.86 -7.34 -26.36
C GLY A 148 10.46 -6.96 -24.99
N LEU A 149 11.15 -5.81 -24.86
CA LEU A 149 11.72 -5.32 -23.60
C LEU A 149 11.13 -3.96 -23.23
N TYR A 150 10.33 -3.96 -22.17
CA TYR A 150 9.62 -2.78 -21.67
C TYR A 150 10.09 -2.40 -20.29
N GLY A 151 10.09 -1.12 -19.98
CA GLY A 151 10.43 -0.59 -18.68
C GLY A 151 9.35 0.35 -18.16
N ARG A 152 9.19 0.39 -16.84
CA ARG A 152 8.34 1.34 -16.16
C ARG A 152 9.08 1.91 -14.96
N VAL A 153 8.97 3.23 -14.77
CA VAL A 153 9.50 3.94 -13.60
C VAL A 153 8.40 4.79 -13.01
N SER A 154 8.32 4.81 -11.70
CA SER A 154 7.39 5.66 -10.97
C SER A 154 8.05 6.25 -9.73
N GLY A 155 7.58 7.42 -9.33
CA GLY A 155 8.11 8.11 -8.17
C GLY A 155 7.10 9.07 -7.55
N VAL A 156 7.26 9.33 -6.26
CA VAL A 156 6.45 10.27 -5.51
C VAL A 156 7.34 11.18 -4.68
N LEU A 157 6.98 12.46 -4.67
CA LEU A 157 7.54 13.46 -3.77
C LEU A 157 6.39 14.07 -2.97
N LYS A 158 6.45 13.96 -1.64
CA LYS A 158 5.48 14.56 -0.74
C LYS A 158 6.18 15.50 0.21
N ARG A 159 5.63 16.70 0.37
CA ARG A 159 6.07 17.70 1.32
C ARG A 159 4.87 18.35 1.98
N GLN A 160 4.95 18.55 3.29
CA GLN A 160 3.95 19.28 4.06
C GLN A 160 4.60 19.88 5.29
N ASP A 161 4.23 21.12 5.64
CA ASP A 161 4.66 21.75 6.88
C ASP A 161 3.93 21.13 8.08
N GLY A 162 4.61 21.01 9.21
CA GLY A 162 4.05 20.56 10.48
C GLY A 162 2.90 21.48 10.95
N TYR A 163 2.09 20.98 11.86
CA TYR A 163 1.02 21.75 12.52
C TYR A 163 1.44 22.24 13.92
N VAL A 164 2.62 21.87 14.37
CA VAL A 164 3.22 22.36 15.62
C VAL A 164 4.39 23.26 15.27
N SER A 165 4.36 24.51 15.73
CA SER A 165 5.50 25.42 15.69
C SER A 165 6.14 25.47 17.07
N GLN A 166 7.45 25.33 17.13
CA GLN A 166 8.20 25.59 18.34
C GLN A 166 8.23 27.11 18.55
N MET A 167 7.78 27.57 19.73
CA MET A 167 7.99 28.95 20.12
C MET A 167 9.38 29.03 20.78
N ASP A 168 10.26 29.81 20.20
CA ASP A 168 11.56 30.21 20.78
C ASP A 168 11.35 31.24 21.86
#